data_0570dd0f10262b7793b9ad5f1a144f63
#
_entry.id   0570dd0f10262b7793b9ad5f1a144f63
#
_cell.length_a   1.000
_cell.length_b   1.000
_cell.length_c   1.000
_cell.angle_alpha   90.00
_cell.angle_beta   90.00
_cell.angle_gamma   90.00
#
_symmetry.space_group_name_H-M   'P 1'
#
loop_
_entity.id
_entity.type
_entity.pdbx_description
1 polymer ?
#
loop_
_entity_poly.entity_id
_entity_poly.type
_entity_poly.pdbx_seq_one_letter_code
_entity_poly.pdbx_strand_id
1 'polypeptide(L)'
;VSAGTRAFPAGGDVPVVVVGGGQAGLSASYCLAAAGIEHVVLESRSIAWEWKNRRWDSFCLVTPNWQCRLPGYPYRGPDPDGFMVLDEVLGYIEGYVAAIDPPVIEGVEVTALRRGERGGFDLVTTAGAVHAGQVVIASGPYNVPVTPRLAASLPEGIAQVHSGDYRNPEDLPPGAVVVIGTGQSGCQIAEDLHLAGRAVHLATGTAPRVARRYRGKDVVKWLDEMGYYATTVADHPLGEEKRRNVNHYVTGRDGGHDIDLRVFATEGMELYGRLLDVDGTTLRFADDLAANLDGADAVAESIKDTIDGWIDAHGVDAPPEDRRPPV
;
A
#
# COMPACT_ATOMS: atom_id res chain seq x y z
N VAL A 1 6.11 -9.56 21.09
CA VAL A 1 6.88 -10.80 21.28
C VAL A 1 8.30 -10.49 20.82
N SER A 2 9.27 -10.44 21.77
CA SER A 2 10.68 -10.26 21.46
C SER A 2 11.16 -11.58 20.83
N ALA A 3 11.44 -11.59 19.53
CA ALA A 3 12.29 -12.61 18.95
C ALA A 3 13.58 -12.66 19.76
N GLY A 4 14.02 -13.85 20.18
CA GLY A 4 15.23 -13.98 21.00
C GLY A 4 16.39 -13.24 20.32
N THR A 5 17.12 -12.41 21.07
CA THR A 5 18.22 -11.57 20.56
C THR A 5 19.26 -12.46 19.89
N ARG A 6 19.20 -12.60 18.57
CA ARG A 6 20.20 -13.35 17.81
C ARG A 6 21.42 -12.44 17.61
N ALA A 7 22.62 -12.98 17.81
CA ALA A 7 23.84 -12.22 17.63
C ALA A 7 24.11 -11.96 16.14
N PHE A 8 24.52 -10.73 15.81
CA PHE A 8 24.92 -10.37 14.46
C PHE A 8 26.23 -11.14 14.10
N PRO A 9 26.31 -11.79 12.93
CA PRO A 9 27.46 -12.57 12.51
C PRO A 9 28.59 -11.68 11.95
N ALA A 10 29.12 -10.77 12.77
CA ALA A 10 30.16 -9.83 12.37
C ALA A 10 31.41 -10.55 11.83
N GLY A 11 31.84 -10.20 10.62
CA GLY A 11 32.97 -10.82 9.93
C GLY A 11 32.76 -12.26 9.50
N GLY A 12 31.56 -12.81 9.69
CA GLY A 12 31.21 -14.18 9.31
C GLY A 12 30.71 -14.33 7.86
N ASP A 13 30.62 -15.58 7.43
CA ASP A 13 30.01 -15.98 6.18
C ASP A 13 28.60 -16.53 6.47
N VAL A 14 27.59 -16.07 5.75
CA VAL A 14 26.19 -16.52 5.85
C VAL A 14 25.70 -16.97 4.48
N PRO A 15 25.06 -18.13 4.37
CA PRO A 15 24.57 -18.60 3.07
C PRO A 15 23.63 -17.59 2.39
N VAL A 16 22.66 -17.06 3.13
CA VAL A 16 21.69 -16.07 2.62
C VAL A 16 21.46 -14.95 3.64
N VAL A 17 21.56 -13.72 3.19
CA VAL A 17 21.12 -12.54 3.95
C VAL A 17 19.85 -11.97 3.31
N VAL A 18 18.78 -11.81 4.10
CA VAL A 18 17.57 -11.09 3.72
C VAL A 18 17.62 -9.69 4.29
N VAL A 19 17.49 -8.67 3.46
CA VAL A 19 17.53 -7.25 3.87
C VAL A 19 16.11 -6.72 3.96
N GLY A 20 15.65 -6.47 5.19
CA GLY A 20 14.32 -5.98 5.55
C GLY A 20 13.44 -7.04 6.22
N GLY A 21 12.91 -6.70 7.40
CA GLY A 21 12.02 -7.51 8.24
C GLY A 21 10.53 -7.23 8.05
N GLY A 22 10.14 -6.72 6.86
CA GLY A 22 8.75 -6.51 6.47
C GLY A 22 8.10 -7.79 5.92
N GLN A 23 6.88 -7.66 5.40
CA GLN A 23 6.10 -8.78 4.84
C GLN A 23 6.89 -9.63 3.85
N ALA A 24 7.61 -9.02 2.91
CA ALA A 24 8.37 -9.74 1.90
C ALA A 24 9.56 -10.49 2.50
N GLY A 25 10.30 -9.87 3.42
CA GLY A 25 11.44 -10.50 4.07
C GLY A 25 11.05 -11.65 4.99
N LEU A 26 9.99 -11.50 5.76
CA LEU A 26 9.43 -12.58 6.59
C LEU A 26 8.94 -13.76 5.73
N SER A 27 8.29 -13.47 4.60
CA SER A 27 7.86 -14.50 3.64
C SER A 27 9.04 -15.24 3.01
N ALA A 28 10.09 -14.50 2.62
CA ALA A 28 11.34 -15.10 2.13
C ALA A 28 12.01 -15.98 3.20
N SER A 29 12.05 -15.49 4.44
CA SER A 29 12.58 -16.26 5.57
C SER A 29 11.85 -17.56 5.79
N TYR A 30 10.51 -17.56 5.74
CA TYR A 30 9.71 -18.79 5.80
C TYR A 30 10.09 -19.78 4.70
N CYS A 31 10.17 -19.30 3.45
CA CYS A 31 10.51 -20.16 2.31
C CYS A 31 11.93 -20.74 2.42
N LEU A 32 12.89 -19.93 2.86
CA LEU A 32 14.27 -20.38 3.08
C LEU A 32 14.34 -21.44 4.19
N ALA A 33 13.66 -21.22 5.31
CA ALA A 33 13.58 -22.18 6.41
C ALA A 33 12.93 -23.50 5.96
N ALA A 34 11.82 -23.43 5.22
CA ALA A 34 11.14 -24.60 4.67
C ALA A 34 12.02 -25.40 3.69
N ALA A 35 12.95 -24.73 3.00
CA ALA A 35 13.95 -25.36 2.13
C ALA A 35 15.20 -25.85 2.87
N GLY A 36 15.28 -25.68 4.20
CA GLY A 36 16.46 -26.01 5.00
C GLY A 36 17.67 -25.12 4.73
N ILE A 37 17.46 -23.91 4.21
CA ILE A 37 18.55 -22.97 3.88
C ILE A 37 18.80 -22.06 5.08
N GLU A 38 20.03 -22.11 5.59
CA GLU A 38 20.48 -21.21 6.64
C GLU A 38 20.50 -19.76 6.14
N HIS A 39 19.93 -18.84 6.93
CA HIS A 39 19.84 -17.44 6.56
C HIS A 39 19.73 -16.55 7.81
N VAL A 40 19.87 -15.26 7.59
CA VAL A 40 19.57 -14.21 8.55
C VAL A 40 18.77 -13.10 7.91
N VAL A 41 17.84 -12.50 8.66
CA VAL A 41 17.08 -11.32 8.24
C VAL A 41 17.62 -10.11 8.99
N LEU A 42 18.11 -9.10 8.27
CA LEU A 42 18.58 -7.84 8.84
C LEU A 42 17.51 -6.78 8.69
N GLU A 43 17.03 -6.26 9.80
CA GLU A 43 16.02 -5.19 9.85
C GLU A 43 16.61 -3.94 10.47
N SER A 44 16.51 -2.81 9.77
CA SER A 44 17.11 -1.54 10.19
C SER A 44 16.51 -0.97 11.47
N ARG A 45 15.25 -1.30 11.76
CA ARG A 45 14.49 -0.79 12.90
C ARG A 45 13.88 -1.93 13.69
N SER A 46 12.57 -2.16 13.58
CA SER A 46 11.87 -3.29 14.18
C SER A 46 10.96 -3.95 13.14
N ILE A 47 10.62 -5.21 13.37
CA ILE A 47 9.64 -5.92 12.55
C ILE A 47 8.36 -5.11 12.44
N ALA A 48 7.81 -5.05 11.23
CA ALA A 48 6.59 -4.31 10.91
C ALA A 48 6.65 -2.78 11.19
N TRP A 49 7.85 -2.19 11.25
CA TRP A 49 8.04 -0.78 11.60
C TRP A 49 7.22 0.16 10.72
N GLU A 50 7.17 -0.07 9.40
CA GLU A 50 6.39 0.75 8.46
C GLU A 50 4.87 0.69 8.75
N TRP A 51 4.36 -0.46 9.18
CA TRP A 51 2.98 -0.60 9.61
C TRP A 51 2.70 0.16 10.90
N LYS A 52 3.60 0.07 11.88
CA LYS A 52 3.46 0.73 13.20
C LYS A 52 3.60 2.26 13.12
N ASN A 53 4.45 2.76 12.21
CA ASN A 53 4.91 4.16 12.25
C ASN A 53 4.57 4.98 11.01
N ARG A 54 4.03 4.38 9.95
CA ARG A 54 3.77 5.05 8.67
C ARG A 54 2.32 4.84 8.19
N ARG A 55 1.41 4.66 9.13
CA ARG A 55 -0.04 4.59 8.86
C ARG A 55 -0.78 5.52 9.83
N TRP A 56 -1.95 5.98 9.42
CA TRP A 56 -2.84 6.80 10.22
C TRP A 56 -3.76 5.91 11.08
N ASP A 57 -4.32 6.51 12.14
CA ASP A 57 -5.03 5.77 13.19
C ASP A 57 -6.29 5.05 12.66
N SER A 58 -7.01 5.68 11.72
CA SER A 58 -8.18 5.09 11.06
C SER A 58 -7.84 4.19 9.87
N PHE A 59 -6.55 3.83 9.69
CA PHE A 59 -6.13 2.99 8.57
C PHE A 59 -6.87 1.65 8.54
N CYS A 60 -7.35 1.27 7.37
CA CYS A 60 -7.93 -0.03 7.09
C CYS A 60 -7.34 -0.61 5.79
N LEU A 61 -7.12 -1.91 5.76
CA LEU A 61 -6.70 -2.58 4.53
C LEU A 61 -7.79 -2.43 3.46
N VAL A 62 -7.36 -2.30 2.21
CA VAL A 62 -8.25 -2.39 1.05
C VAL A 62 -8.33 -3.82 0.52
N THR A 63 -7.45 -4.68 0.98
CA THR A 63 -7.38 -6.09 0.63
C THR A 63 -8.31 -6.86 1.56
N PRO A 64 -9.30 -7.61 1.06
CA PRO A 64 -10.15 -8.46 1.89
C PRO A 64 -9.32 -9.47 2.69
N ASN A 65 -9.77 -9.79 3.89
CA ASN A 65 -9.04 -10.63 4.82
C ASN A 65 -8.72 -12.03 4.26
N TRP A 66 -9.61 -12.62 3.44
CA TRP A 66 -9.38 -13.91 2.79
C TRP A 66 -8.17 -13.91 1.83
N GLN A 67 -7.78 -12.75 1.31
CA GLN A 67 -6.56 -12.60 0.49
C GLN A 67 -5.29 -12.46 1.33
N CYS A 68 -5.39 -12.19 2.62
CA CYS A 68 -4.24 -12.13 3.52
C CYS A 68 -3.70 -13.54 3.76
N ARG A 69 -2.79 -13.97 2.90
CA ARG A 69 -2.22 -15.32 2.85
C ARG A 69 -0.70 -15.24 2.85
N LEU A 70 -0.10 -14.97 4.01
CA LEU A 70 1.34 -15.12 4.14
C LEU A 70 1.72 -16.60 4.03
N PRO A 71 2.90 -16.97 3.51
CA PRO A 71 3.32 -18.35 3.33
C PRO A 71 3.16 -19.18 4.63
N GLY A 72 2.37 -20.22 4.58
CA GLY A 72 2.05 -21.05 5.73
C GLY A 72 1.11 -20.42 6.78
N TYR A 73 0.66 -19.17 6.58
CA TYR A 73 -0.14 -18.42 7.55
C TYR A 73 -1.30 -17.63 6.89
N PRO A 74 -2.31 -18.33 6.35
CA PRO A 74 -3.50 -17.64 5.84
C PRO A 74 -4.31 -17.03 6.98
N TYR A 75 -5.06 -15.96 6.67
CA TYR A 75 -6.04 -15.41 7.61
C TYR A 75 -7.04 -16.48 8.06
N ARG A 76 -7.32 -16.55 9.36
CA ARG A 76 -8.23 -17.50 9.99
C ARG A 76 -9.20 -16.84 10.97
N GLY A 77 -9.37 -15.52 10.87
CA GLY A 77 -10.30 -14.78 11.68
C GLY A 77 -11.76 -15.04 11.28
N PRO A 78 -12.71 -14.48 12.05
CA PRO A 78 -14.14 -14.74 11.88
C PRO A 78 -14.77 -14.04 10.67
N ASP A 79 -14.12 -13.01 10.12
CA ASP A 79 -14.65 -12.19 9.03
C ASP A 79 -13.70 -12.23 7.81
N PRO A 80 -13.78 -13.26 6.96
CA PRO A 80 -12.94 -13.39 5.78
C PRO A 80 -13.21 -12.32 4.72
N ASP A 81 -14.44 -11.82 4.63
CA ASP A 81 -14.84 -10.82 3.63
C ASP A 81 -14.69 -9.36 4.13
N GLY A 82 -14.29 -9.18 5.38
CA GLY A 82 -13.99 -7.89 5.98
C GLY A 82 -12.58 -7.41 5.68
N PHE A 83 -12.18 -6.33 6.35
CA PHE A 83 -10.92 -5.62 6.13
C PHE A 83 -10.25 -5.31 7.46
N MET A 84 -9.04 -5.82 7.68
CA MET A 84 -8.31 -5.57 8.91
C MET A 84 -8.01 -4.09 9.09
N VAL A 85 -8.35 -3.53 10.25
CA VAL A 85 -7.86 -2.24 10.74
C VAL A 85 -6.41 -2.36 11.18
N LEU A 86 -5.75 -1.23 11.45
CA LEU A 86 -4.30 -1.20 11.72
C LEU A 86 -3.86 -2.19 12.81
N ASP A 87 -4.55 -2.22 13.95
CA ASP A 87 -4.20 -3.11 15.06
C ASP A 87 -4.37 -4.59 14.71
N GLU A 88 -5.35 -4.94 13.90
CA GLU A 88 -5.54 -6.31 13.41
C GLU A 88 -4.44 -6.71 12.41
N VAL A 89 -4.00 -5.79 11.54
CA VAL A 89 -2.86 -6.02 10.64
C VAL A 89 -1.58 -6.27 11.45
N LEU A 90 -1.35 -5.47 12.47
CA LEU A 90 -0.21 -5.65 13.37
C LEU A 90 -0.28 -6.99 14.10
N GLY A 91 -1.45 -7.33 14.65
CA GLY A 91 -1.68 -8.64 15.30
C GLY A 91 -1.46 -9.82 14.33
N TYR A 92 -1.91 -9.69 13.07
CA TYR A 92 -1.70 -10.70 12.04
C TYR A 92 -0.21 -10.89 11.72
N ILE A 93 0.57 -9.81 11.59
CA ILE A 93 2.02 -9.89 11.34
C ILE A 93 2.74 -10.46 12.57
N GLU A 94 2.40 -10.03 13.78
CA GLU A 94 2.98 -10.54 15.02
C GLU A 94 2.69 -12.02 15.22
N GLY A 95 1.47 -12.45 14.91
CA GLY A 95 1.10 -13.87 14.91
C GLY A 95 1.90 -14.68 13.89
N TYR A 96 2.15 -14.12 12.71
CA TYR A 96 3.00 -14.75 11.70
C TYR A 96 4.44 -14.92 12.21
N VAL A 97 5.04 -13.86 12.76
CA VAL A 97 6.39 -13.91 13.33
C VAL A 97 6.49 -14.97 14.43
N ALA A 98 5.50 -15.03 15.33
CA ALA A 98 5.47 -16.03 16.38
C ALA A 98 5.36 -17.47 15.84
N ALA A 99 4.63 -17.65 14.72
CA ALA A 99 4.44 -18.98 14.12
C ALA A 99 5.69 -19.50 13.38
N ILE A 100 6.49 -18.63 12.77
CA ILE A 100 7.62 -19.02 11.92
C ILE A 100 8.99 -18.86 12.61
N ASP A 101 9.08 -18.19 13.74
CA ASP A 101 10.31 -17.87 14.50
C ASP A 101 11.50 -17.47 13.58
N PRO A 102 11.37 -16.39 12.78
CA PRO A 102 12.36 -16.05 11.77
C PRO A 102 13.67 -15.56 12.41
N PRO A 103 14.85 -15.81 11.80
CA PRO A 103 16.14 -15.37 12.32
C PRO A 103 16.37 -13.86 12.07
N VAL A 104 15.51 -13.00 12.63
CA VAL A 104 15.60 -11.55 12.47
C VAL A 104 16.56 -10.94 13.49
N ILE A 105 17.40 -10.03 13.01
CA ILE A 105 18.23 -9.14 13.81
C ILE A 105 17.76 -7.72 13.58
N GLU A 106 17.12 -7.14 14.58
CA GLU A 106 16.59 -5.77 14.55
C GLU A 106 17.67 -4.73 14.88
N GLY A 107 17.48 -3.49 14.40
CA GLY A 107 18.41 -2.38 14.64
C GLY A 107 19.69 -2.45 13.81
N VAL A 108 19.74 -3.28 12.78
CA VAL A 108 20.89 -3.44 11.89
C VAL A 108 20.54 -2.99 10.49
N GLU A 109 21.05 -1.81 10.11
CA GLU A 109 20.88 -1.24 8.78
C GLU A 109 22.00 -1.71 7.84
N VAL A 110 21.63 -2.18 6.65
CA VAL A 110 22.55 -2.44 5.55
C VAL A 110 22.77 -1.15 4.78
N THR A 111 23.98 -0.59 4.89
CA THR A 111 24.34 0.71 4.29
C THR A 111 25.00 0.57 2.93
N ALA A 112 25.61 -0.59 2.64
CA ALA A 112 26.19 -0.87 1.33
C ALA A 112 26.15 -2.36 1.01
N LEU A 113 26.00 -2.67 -0.27
CA LEU A 113 26.05 -4.01 -0.84
C LEU A 113 26.96 -4.00 -2.06
N ARG A 114 27.93 -4.91 -2.10
CA ARG A 114 28.89 -5.04 -3.19
C ARG A 114 29.09 -6.51 -3.55
N ARG A 115 29.54 -6.79 -4.77
CA ARG A 115 30.00 -8.12 -5.10
C ARG A 115 31.29 -8.42 -4.35
N GLY A 116 31.34 -9.58 -3.71
CA GLY A 116 32.53 -10.04 -2.99
C GLY A 116 33.61 -10.54 -3.95
N GLU A 117 34.88 -10.28 -3.64
CA GLU A 117 36.03 -10.72 -4.45
C GLU A 117 36.13 -12.27 -4.53
N ARG A 118 35.63 -12.96 -3.50
CA ARG A 118 35.55 -14.43 -3.40
C ARG A 118 34.28 -15.03 -4.00
N GLY A 119 33.50 -14.24 -4.75
CA GLY A 119 32.12 -14.55 -5.12
C GLY A 119 31.13 -14.08 -4.04
N GLY A 120 29.83 -14.27 -4.25
CA GLY A 120 28.80 -13.80 -3.31
C GLY A 120 28.76 -12.27 -3.19
N PHE A 121 28.47 -11.78 -1.97
CA PHE A 121 28.23 -10.37 -1.70
C PHE A 121 28.82 -9.98 -0.33
N ASP A 122 29.42 -8.82 -0.29
CA ASP A 122 29.88 -8.16 0.95
C ASP A 122 28.88 -7.05 1.34
N LEU A 123 28.31 -7.17 2.53
CA LEU A 123 27.41 -6.19 3.10
C LEU A 123 28.13 -5.39 4.17
N VAL A 124 27.99 -4.08 4.11
CA VAL A 124 28.38 -3.17 5.19
C VAL A 124 27.11 -2.80 5.95
N THR A 125 27.17 -2.96 7.27
CA THR A 125 26.02 -2.66 8.14
C THR A 125 26.44 -1.76 9.30
N THR A 126 25.47 -1.21 10.01
CA THR A 126 25.70 -0.44 11.25
C THR A 126 26.31 -1.28 12.38
N ALA A 127 26.22 -2.62 12.30
CA ALA A 127 26.76 -3.55 13.28
C ALA A 127 28.11 -4.19 12.86
N GLY A 128 28.61 -3.87 11.66
CA GLY A 128 29.84 -4.43 11.09
C GLY A 128 29.62 -4.98 9.68
N ALA A 129 30.62 -5.68 9.15
CA ALA A 129 30.54 -6.30 7.83
C ALA A 129 30.12 -7.78 7.95
N VAL A 130 29.45 -8.30 6.90
CA VAL A 130 29.08 -9.71 6.75
C VAL A 130 29.20 -10.10 5.29
N HIS A 131 29.70 -11.31 5.03
CA HIS A 131 29.71 -11.91 3.69
C HIS A 131 28.52 -12.84 3.51
N ALA A 132 27.85 -12.74 2.34
CA ALA A 132 26.69 -13.56 2.00
C ALA A 132 26.89 -14.28 0.68
N GLY A 133 26.57 -15.58 0.64
CA GLY A 133 26.53 -16.33 -0.62
C GLY A 133 25.47 -15.74 -1.58
N GLN A 134 24.31 -15.41 -1.03
CA GLN A 134 23.19 -14.78 -1.74
C GLN A 134 22.55 -13.68 -0.89
N VAL A 135 21.87 -12.73 -1.55
CA VAL A 135 21.16 -11.65 -0.87
C VAL A 135 19.77 -11.49 -1.45
N VAL A 136 18.77 -11.42 -0.56
CA VAL A 136 17.39 -11.10 -0.90
C VAL A 136 17.13 -9.65 -0.46
N ILE A 137 16.84 -8.76 -1.40
CA ILE A 137 16.48 -7.38 -1.10
C ILE A 137 14.96 -7.30 -0.89
N ALA A 138 14.54 -7.06 0.34
CA ALA A 138 13.15 -6.96 0.78
C ALA A 138 12.87 -5.66 1.54
N SER A 139 13.58 -4.59 1.19
CA SER A 139 13.56 -3.28 1.87
C SER A 139 12.26 -2.48 1.70
N GLY A 140 11.35 -2.93 0.84
CA GLY A 140 10.08 -2.25 0.54
C GLY A 140 10.23 -1.04 -0.38
N PRO A 141 9.13 -0.63 -1.06
CA PRO A 141 9.15 0.47 -2.03
C PRO A 141 8.85 1.85 -1.42
N TYR A 142 8.42 1.94 -0.15
CA TYR A 142 7.89 3.18 0.45
C TYR A 142 8.71 3.69 1.64
N ASN A 143 9.90 3.18 1.85
CA ASN A 143 10.77 3.52 2.99
C ASN A 143 11.42 4.92 2.89
N VAL A 144 11.45 5.53 1.70
CA VAL A 144 11.95 6.87 1.48
C VAL A 144 10.83 7.78 1.01
N PRO A 145 10.36 8.74 1.83
CA PRO A 145 9.35 9.71 1.42
C PRO A 145 9.84 10.56 0.25
N VAL A 146 9.00 10.75 -0.75
CA VAL A 146 9.29 11.64 -1.89
C VAL A 146 8.32 12.81 -1.84
N THR A 147 8.83 13.99 -1.53
CA THR A 147 8.07 15.22 -1.56
C THR A 147 8.30 15.95 -2.89
N PRO A 148 7.24 16.40 -3.58
CA PRO A 148 7.37 17.17 -4.81
C PRO A 148 8.21 18.44 -4.60
N ARG A 149 9.01 18.84 -5.60
CA ARG A 149 9.85 20.05 -5.50
C ARG A 149 9.06 21.32 -5.21
N LEU A 150 7.81 21.39 -5.64
CA LEU A 150 6.89 22.50 -5.38
C LEU A 150 6.66 22.77 -3.88
N ALA A 151 6.81 21.76 -3.04
CA ALA A 151 6.66 21.89 -1.59
C ALA A 151 7.68 22.88 -0.99
N ALA A 152 8.86 23.02 -1.58
CA ALA A 152 9.87 23.98 -1.14
C ALA A 152 9.49 25.45 -1.42
N SER A 153 8.49 25.70 -2.26
CA SER A 153 8.00 27.05 -2.58
C SER A 153 6.88 27.49 -1.65
N LEU A 154 6.37 26.62 -0.78
CA LEU A 154 5.36 26.98 0.19
C LEU A 154 5.93 27.90 1.29
N PRO A 155 5.16 28.90 1.78
CA PRO A 155 5.57 29.75 2.90
C PRO A 155 5.85 28.93 4.17
N GLU A 156 6.79 29.39 5.01
CA GLU A 156 7.16 28.74 6.27
C GLU A 156 5.99 28.52 7.24
N GLY A 157 4.93 29.35 7.15
CA GLY A 157 3.73 29.22 8.00
C GLY A 157 2.77 28.10 7.58
N ILE A 158 3.01 27.43 6.44
CA ILE A 158 2.18 26.34 5.96
C ILE A 158 2.75 25.02 6.45
N ALA A 159 2.00 24.32 7.30
CA ALA A 159 2.36 22.98 7.74
C ALA A 159 2.34 22.00 6.55
N GLN A 160 3.38 21.20 6.42
CA GLN A 160 3.52 20.21 5.36
C GLN A 160 3.68 18.84 5.99
N VAL A 161 2.86 17.88 5.57
CA VAL A 161 2.86 16.52 6.09
C VAL A 161 2.89 15.52 4.91
N HIS A 162 3.86 14.63 4.90
CA HIS A 162 3.87 13.51 3.96
C HIS A 162 2.85 12.45 4.41
N SER A 163 2.19 11.76 3.47
CA SER A 163 1.19 10.72 3.80
C SER A 163 1.68 9.64 4.76
N GLY A 164 2.97 9.33 4.76
CA GLY A 164 3.58 8.42 5.72
C GLY A 164 3.72 8.98 7.14
N ASP A 165 3.61 10.29 7.32
CA ASP A 165 3.73 10.98 8.61
C ASP A 165 2.36 11.47 9.14
N TYR A 166 1.31 11.40 8.32
CA TYR A 166 -0.06 11.66 8.75
C TYR A 166 -0.54 10.59 9.73
N ARG A 167 -1.19 11.03 10.83
CA ARG A 167 -1.74 10.12 11.86
C ARG A 167 -3.26 10.26 11.99
N ASN A 168 -3.74 11.44 12.24
CA ASN A 168 -5.16 11.71 12.43
C ASN A 168 -5.45 13.20 12.12
N PRO A 169 -6.74 13.58 11.98
CA PRO A 169 -7.13 14.95 11.73
C PRO A 169 -6.77 15.93 12.85
N GLU A 170 -6.71 15.46 14.11
CA GLU A 170 -6.46 16.24 15.31
C GLU A 170 -5.01 16.72 15.42
N ASP A 171 -4.07 15.95 14.91
CA ASP A 171 -2.64 16.28 14.91
C ASP A 171 -2.29 17.41 13.93
N LEU A 172 -3.19 17.72 13.00
CA LEU A 172 -2.99 18.82 12.05
C LEU A 172 -3.39 20.17 12.66
N PRO A 173 -2.67 21.24 12.33
CA PRO A 173 -3.05 22.58 12.75
C PRO A 173 -4.51 22.93 12.35
N PRO A 174 -5.18 23.84 13.10
CA PRO A 174 -6.50 24.34 12.72
C PRO A 174 -6.49 24.95 11.33
N GLY A 175 -7.60 24.80 10.59
CA GLY A 175 -7.78 25.39 9.25
C GLY A 175 -8.12 24.35 8.19
N ALA A 176 -8.12 24.77 6.95
CA ALA A 176 -8.34 23.93 5.79
C ALA A 176 -7.10 23.06 5.49
N VAL A 177 -7.31 21.89 4.92
CA VAL A 177 -6.24 20.97 4.52
C VAL A 177 -6.29 20.77 3.02
N VAL A 178 -5.15 21.01 2.36
CA VAL A 178 -4.99 20.68 0.94
C VAL A 178 -4.30 19.32 0.82
N VAL A 179 -5.00 18.34 0.25
CA VAL A 179 -4.46 17.02 -0.06
C VAL A 179 -4.01 17.00 -1.52
N ILE A 180 -2.76 16.64 -1.78
CA ILE A 180 -2.20 16.62 -3.13
C ILE A 180 -2.10 15.20 -3.65
N GLY A 181 -2.94 14.88 -4.64
CA GLY A 181 -2.95 13.61 -5.36
C GLY A 181 -4.02 12.63 -4.90
N THR A 182 -4.58 11.90 -5.86
CA THR A 182 -5.65 10.92 -5.69
C THR A 182 -5.15 9.46 -5.78
N GLY A 183 -3.90 9.22 -5.43
CA GLY A 183 -3.46 7.84 -5.16
C GLY A 183 -4.18 7.27 -3.94
N GLN A 184 -4.03 5.97 -3.68
CA GLN A 184 -4.72 5.27 -2.60
C GLN A 184 -4.65 6.01 -1.25
N SER A 185 -3.44 6.44 -0.82
CA SER A 185 -3.27 7.18 0.45
C SER A 185 -3.94 8.56 0.42
N GLY A 186 -3.83 9.29 -0.71
CA GLY A 186 -4.42 10.62 -0.82
C GLY A 186 -5.94 10.58 -0.69
N CYS A 187 -6.60 9.64 -1.37
CA CYS A 187 -8.06 9.48 -1.29
C CYS A 187 -8.51 9.05 0.12
N GLN A 188 -7.84 8.10 0.75
CA GLN A 188 -8.19 7.64 2.10
C GLN A 188 -7.94 8.72 3.17
N ILE A 189 -6.87 9.51 3.05
CA ILE A 189 -6.60 10.63 3.96
C ILE A 189 -7.61 11.75 3.74
N ALA A 190 -7.97 12.05 2.48
CA ALA A 190 -9.02 13.03 2.18
C ALA A 190 -10.37 12.62 2.77
N GLU A 191 -10.73 11.33 2.66
CA GLU A 191 -11.90 10.75 3.30
C GLU A 191 -11.85 10.89 4.82
N ASP A 192 -10.73 10.53 5.46
CA ASP A 192 -10.55 10.61 6.91
C ASP A 192 -10.74 12.05 7.43
N LEU A 193 -10.12 13.02 6.76
CA LEU A 193 -10.27 14.44 7.07
C LEU A 193 -11.69 14.94 6.87
N HIS A 194 -12.35 14.52 5.77
CA HIS A 194 -13.71 14.93 5.44
C HIS A 194 -14.71 14.40 6.48
N LEU A 195 -14.62 13.13 6.82
CA LEU A 195 -15.47 12.50 7.83
C LEU A 195 -15.25 13.09 9.24
N ALA A 196 -14.06 13.61 9.52
CA ALA A 196 -13.76 14.34 10.75
C ALA A 196 -14.25 15.81 10.71
N GLY A 197 -14.92 16.25 9.64
CA GLY A 197 -15.46 17.60 9.50
C GLY A 197 -14.42 18.68 9.19
N ARG A 198 -13.22 18.32 8.72
CA ARG A 198 -12.21 19.29 8.26
C ARG A 198 -12.62 19.85 6.90
N ALA A 199 -12.33 21.13 6.67
CA ALA A 199 -12.41 21.69 5.32
C ALA A 199 -11.29 21.08 4.45
N VAL A 200 -11.66 20.27 3.47
CA VAL A 200 -10.72 19.53 2.61
C VAL A 200 -10.74 20.09 1.20
N HIS A 201 -9.55 20.39 0.68
CA HIS A 201 -9.29 20.74 -0.71
C HIS A 201 -8.44 19.62 -1.33
N LEU A 202 -8.94 18.93 -2.34
CA LEU A 202 -8.26 17.78 -2.95
C LEU A 202 -7.82 18.11 -4.38
N ALA A 203 -6.49 18.14 -4.59
CA ALA A 203 -5.92 18.23 -5.93
C ALA A 203 -5.90 16.84 -6.57
N THR A 204 -6.68 16.66 -7.62
CA THR A 204 -6.85 15.36 -8.28
C THR A 204 -5.67 15.02 -9.21
N GLY A 205 -5.50 13.75 -9.49
CA GLY A 205 -4.63 13.19 -10.51
C GLY A 205 -5.38 12.17 -11.35
N THR A 206 -4.67 11.40 -12.13
CA THR A 206 -5.23 10.41 -13.07
C THR A 206 -5.42 9.01 -12.44
N ALA A 207 -5.36 8.89 -11.11
CA ALA A 207 -5.57 7.60 -10.45
C ALA A 207 -7.00 7.12 -10.68
N PRO A 208 -7.20 5.89 -11.14
CA PRO A 208 -8.53 5.34 -11.39
C PRO A 208 -9.24 4.95 -10.09
N ARG A 209 -10.55 4.96 -10.08
CA ARG A 209 -11.35 4.35 -9.01
C ARG A 209 -11.82 2.95 -9.38
N VAL A 210 -12.29 2.21 -8.38
CA VAL A 210 -12.96 0.93 -8.53
C VAL A 210 -14.14 0.88 -7.57
N ALA A 211 -15.24 0.28 -7.99
CA ALA A 211 -16.34 -0.02 -7.08
C ALA A 211 -15.86 -1.05 -6.04
N ARG A 212 -16.22 -0.85 -4.78
CA ARG A 212 -15.94 -1.84 -3.74
C ARG A 212 -16.75 -3.12 -3.95
N ARG A 213 -18.03 -2.95 -4.25
CA ARG A 213 -18.94 -4.07 -4.48
C ARG A 213 -19.64 -3.91 -5.83
N TYR A 214 -19.87 -5.04 -6.48
CA TYR A 214 -20.62 -5.11 -7.71
C TYR A 214 -21.35 -6.46 -7.79
N ARG A 215 -22.63 -6.45 -8.16
CA ARG A 215 -23.46 -7.65 -8.31
C ARG A 215 -23.34 -8.62 -7.12
N GLY A 216 -23.49 -8.07 -5.90
CA GLY A 216 -23.53 -8.82 -4.65
C GLY A 216 -22.18 -9.28 -4.10
N LYS A 217 -21.06 -9.05 -4.78
CA LYS A 217 -19.72 -9.44 -4.32
C LYS A 217 -18.76 -8.25 -4.29
N ASP A 218 -17.72 -8.37 -3.50
CA ASP A 218 -16.55 -7.50 -3.59
C ASP A 218 -15.88 -7.65 -4.97
N VAL A 219 -15.47 -6.52 -5.58
CA VAL A 219 -14.83 -6.54 -6.90
C VAL A 219 -13.54 -7.35 -6.90
N VAL A 220 -12.78 -7.32 -5.79
CA VAL A 220 -11.58 -8.17 -5.63
C VAL A 220 -11.93 -9.66 -5.69
N LYS A 221 -13.11 -10.05 -5.18
CA LYS A 221 -13.58 -11.44 -5.26
C LYS A 221 -13.92 -11.85 -6.69
N TRP A 222 -14.56 -10.97 -7.45
CA TRP A 222 -14.79 -11.21 -8.88
C TRP A 222 -13.47 -11.37 -9.64
N LEU A 223 -12.50 -10.47 -9.41
CA LEU A 223 -11.20 -10.54 -10.05
C LEU A 223 -10.44 -11.84 -9.72
N ASP A 224 -10.55 -12.34 -8.49
CA ASP A 224 -9.96 -13.65 -8.09
C ASP A 224 -10.62 -14.81 -8.84
N GLU A 225 -11.96 -14.85 -8.87
CA GLU A 225 -12.73 -15.89 -9.58
C GLU A 225 -12.48 -15.86 -11.10
N MET A 226 -12.24 -14.69 -11.66
CA MET A 226 -11.85 -14.49 -13.07
C MET A 226 -10.40 -14.89 -13.37
N GLY A 227 -9.60 -15.23 -12.35
CA GLY A 227 -8.19 -15.57 -12.51
C GLY A 227 -7.26 -14.36 -12.74
N TYR A 228 -7.73 -13.14 -12.54
CA TYR A 228 -6.96 -11.91 -12.77
C TYR A 228 -5.61 -11.90 -12.04
N TYR A 229 -5.58 -12.36 -10.78
CA TYR A 229 -4.36 -12.38 -9.96
C TYR A 229 -3.37 -13.49 -10.34
N ALA A 230 -3.78 -14.43 -11.19
CA ALA A 230 -2.91 -15.47 -11.75
C ALA A 230 -2.28 -15.06 -13.09
N THR A 231 -2.73 -13.93 -13.68
CA THR A 231 -2.22 -13.44 -14.97
C THR A 231 -0.73 -13.07 -14.84
N THR A 232 0.11 -13.70 -15.66
CA THR A 232 1.53 -13.37 -15.71
C THR A 232 1.79 -12.10 -16.53
N VAL A 233 2.98 -11.52 -16.38
CA VAL A 233 3.37 -10.35 -17.19
C VAL A 233 3.35 -10.69 -18.70
N ALA A 234 3.72 -11.90 -19.05
CA ALA A 234 3.71 -12.36 -20.46
C ALA A 234 2.29 -12.47 -21.04
N ASP A 235 1.32 -12.83 -20.21
CA ASP A 235 -0.08 -13.02 -20.62
C ASP A 235 -0.91 -11.75 -20.47
N HIS A 236 -0.39 -10.72 -19.78
CA HIS A 236 -1.12 -9.48 -19.57
C HIS A 236 -1.11 -8.63 -20.86
N PRO A 237 -2.28 -8.08 -21.32
CA PRO A 237 -2.36 -7.30 -22.58
C PRO A 237 -1.38 -6.11 -22.64
N LEU A 238 -1.06 -5.50 -21.52
CA LEU A 238 -0.10 -4.40 -21.41
C LEU A 238 1.33 -4.86 -21.12
N GLY A 239 1.57 -6.16 -20.88
CA GLY A 239 2.90 -6.66 -20.53
C GLY A 239 3.58 -5.83 -19.43
N GLU A 240 4.86 -5.47 -19.64
CA GLU A 240 5.65 -4.66 -18.71
C GLU A 240 5.10 -3.22 -18.51
N GLU A 241 4.34 -2.67 -19.46
CA GLU A 241 3.75 -1.33 -19.32
C GLU A 241 2.77 -1.25 -18.13
N LYS A 242 2.16 -2.38 -17.74
CA LYS A 242 1.27 -2.45 -16.57
C LYS A 242 1.93 -1.91 -15.29
N ARG A 243 3.23 -2.03 -15.16
CA ARG A 243 3.99 -1.53 -13.99
C ARG A 243 3.92 -0.02 -13.81
N ARG A 244 3.60 0.72 -14.86
CA ARG A 244 3.49 2.19 -14.85
C ARG A 244 2.11 2.69 -14.46
N ASN A 245 1.13 1.79 -14.41
CA ASN A 245 -0.23 2.18 -14.07
C ASN A 245 -0.36 2.43 -12.56
N VAL A 246 -1.04 3.50 -12.22
CA VAL A 246 -1.39 3.82 -10.84
C VAL A 246 -2.46 2.83 -10.36
N ASN A 247 -2.37 2.39 -9.10
CA ASN A 247 -3.39 1.54 -8.50
C ASN A 247 -4.71 2.31 -8.32
N HIS A 248 -5.81 1.58 -8.37
CA HIS A 248 -7.15 2.10 -8.07
C HIS A 248 -7.24 2.52 -6.61
N TYR A 249 -7.99 3.60 -6.34
CA TYR A 249 -8.35 3.95 -4.99
C TYR A 249 -9.71 3.36 -4.59
N VAL A 250 -9.78 2.92 -3.35
CA VAL A 250 -10.94 2.28 -2.71
C VAL A 250 -10.68 2.22 -1.22
N THR A 251 -11.69 2.02 -0.39
CA THR A 251 -11.50 1.86 1.05
C THR A 251 -12.00 0.52 1.58
N GLY A 252 -11.40 0.05 2.67
CA GLY A 252 -11.92 -1.04 3.49
C GLY A 252 -12.63 -0.54 4.76
N ARG A 253 -12.63 0.78 4.99
CA ARG A 253 -13.26 1.42 6.14
C ARG A 253 -14.75 1.06 6.20
N ASP A 254 -15.28 0.87 7.42
CA ASP A 254 -16.70 0.57 7.70
C ASP A 254 -17.24 -0.62 6.89
N GLY A 255 -16.43 -1.67 6.73
CA GLY A 255 -16.78 -2.87 5.96
C GLY A 255 -16.60 -2.73 4.46
N GLY A 256 -15.95 -1.68 4.02
CA GLY A 256 -15.58 -1.39 2.64
C GLY A 256 -16.69 -0.71 1.82
N HIS A 257 -16.34 0.42 1.23
CA HIS A 257 -17.22 1.18 0.34
C HIS A 257 -16.41 1.86 -0.78
N ASP A 258 -17.13 2.43 -1.73
CA ASP A 258 -16.54 3.23 -2.80
C ASP A 258 -16.05 4.57 -2.25
N ILE A 259 -14.86 5.00 -2.66
CA ILE A 259 -14.50 6.40 -2.52
C ILE A 259 -15.00 7.11 -3.79
N ASP A 260 -16.10 7.85 -3.67
CA ASP A 260 -16.64 8.64 -4.76
C ASP A 260 -16.39 10.13 -4.51
N LEU A 261 -15.41 10.68 -5.22
CA LEU A 261 -15.00 12.07 -5.05
C LEU A 261 -16.09 13.07 -5.45
N ARG A 262 -16.97 12.70 -6.39
CA ARG A 262 -18.10 13.56 -6.78
C ARG A 262 -19.13 13.66 -5.67
N VAL A 263 -19.40 12.54 -4.99
CA VAL A 263 -20.26 12.53 -3.80
C VAL A 263 -19.66 13.39 -2.71
N PHE A 264 -18.38 13.25 -2.40
CA PHE A 264 -17.69 14.09 -1.42
C PHE A 264 -17.72 15.59 -1.80
N ALA A 265 -17.68 15.92 -3.09
CA ALA A 265 -17.86 17.29 -3.53
C ALA A 265 -19.27 17.84 -3.23
N THR A 266 -20.32 17.03 -3.35
CA THR A 266 -21.69 17.44 -2.97
C THR A 266 -21.83 17.64 -1.45
N GLU A 267 -20.97 17.00 -0.66
CA GLU A 267 -20.91 17.09 0.79
C GLU A 267 -19.97 18.22 1.29
N GLY A 268 -19.33 18.94 0.37
CA GLY A 268 -18.52 20.12 0.70
C GLY A 268 -17.00 19.94 0.60
N MET A 269 -16.50 18.82 0.11
CA MET A 269 -15.08 18.69 -0.26
C MET A 269 -14.82 19.48 -1.54
N GLU A 270 -13.82 20.34 -1.56
CA GLU A 270 -13.47 21.09 -2.76
C GLU A 270 -12.46 20.34 -3.61
N LEU A 271 -12.79 20.11 -4.88
CA LEU A 271 -11.96 19.39 -5.84
C LEU A 271 -11.30 20.33 -6.83
N TYR A 272 -10.05 20.04 -7.15
CA TYR A 272 -9.25 20.77 -8.13
C TYR A 272 -8.58 19.82 -9.10
N GLY A 273 -8.18 20.33 -10.25
CA GLY A 273 -7.27 19.62 -11.14
C GLY A 273 -5.89 19.42 -10.53
N ARG A 274 -4.96 18.89 -11.30
CA ARG A 274 -3.59 18.63 -10.84
C ARG A 274 -2.88 19.91 -10.42
N LEU A 275 -2.20 19.91 -9.26
CA LEU A 275 -1.36 21.01 -8.83
C LEU A 275 -0.19 21.20 -9.81
N LEU A 276 -0.07 22.40 -10.37
CA LEU A 276 0.96 22.78 -11.35
C LEU A 276 2.09 23.58 -10.71
N ASP A 277 1.74 24.53 -9.84
CA ASP A 277 2.69 25.49 -9.32
C ASP A 277 2.25 26.08 -7.98
N VAL A 278 3.24 26.62 -7.25
CA VAL A 278 3.07 27.36 -6.00
C VAL A 278 3.76 28.70 -6.16
N ASP A 279 3.00 29.81 -6.08
CA ASP A 279 3.50 31.17 -6.17
C ASP A 279 3.11 31.95 -4.88
N GLY A 280 4.03 32.02 -3.96
CA GLY A 280 3.78 32.57 -2.63
C GLY A 280 2.66 31.81 -1.91
N THR A 281 1.53 32.49 -1.67
CA THR A 281 0.33 31.90 -1.03
C THR A 281 -0.70 31.37 -2.02
N THR A 282 -0.41 31.39 -3.32
CA THR A 282 -1.33 31.00 -4.39
C THR A 282 -0.95 29.62 -4.94
N LEU A 283 -1.90 28.71 -4.93
CA LEU A 283 -1.78 27.40 -5.60
C LEU A 283 -2.43 27.51 -6.99
N ARG A 284 -1.71 27.03 -8.01
CA ARG A 284 -2.23 26.96 -9.38
C ARG A 284 -2.52 25.53 -9.76
N PHE A 285 -3.74 25.30 -10.24
CA PHE A 285 -4.19 23.98 -10.68
C PHE A 285 -4.42 23.95 -12.19
N ALA A 286 -4.27 22.78 -12.78
CA ALA A 286 -4.64 22.53 -14.18
C ALA A 286 -6.16 22.54 -14.33
N ASP A 287 -6.62 22.86 -15.55
CA ASP A 287 -8.03 22.75 -15.94
C ASP A 287 -8.32 21.32 -16.45
N ASP A 288 -8.03 20.33 -15.62
CA ASP A 288 -8.16 18.90 -15.95
C ASP A 288 -9.04 18.12 -14.94
N LEU A 289 -9.74 18.81 -14.03
CA LEU A 289 -10.56 18.18 -13.01
C LEU A 289 -11.62 17.25 -13.62
N ALA A 290 -12.42 17.76 -14.56
CA ALA A 290 -13.47 16.97 -15.20
C ALA A 290 -12.87 15.73 -15.88
N ALA A 291 -11.79 15.89 -16.63
CA ALA A 291 -11.11 14.78 -17.32
C ALA A 291 -10.56 13.72 -16.35
N ASN A 292 -10.04 14.15 -15.20
CA ASN A 292 -9.54 13.23 -14.17
C ASN A 292 -10.68 12.41 -13.54
N LEU A 293 -11.80 13.05 -13.23
CA LEU A 293 -12.97 12.38 -12.65
C LEU A 293 -13.63 11.44 -13.67
N ASP A 294 -13.86 11.92 -14.90
CA ASP A 294 -14.46 11.12 -15.98
C ASP A 294 -13.56 9.90 -16.29
N GLY A 295 -12.26 10.08 -16.31
CA GLY A 295 -11.30 8.99 -16.51
C GLY A 295 -11.34 7.94 -15.40
N ALA A 296 -11.48 8.37 -14.16
CA ALA A 296 -11.62 7.47 -13.01
C ALA A 296 -12.94 6.66 -13.09
N ASP A 297 -14.04 7.32 -13.45
CA ASP A 297 -15.35 6.69 -13.63
C ASP A 297 -15.33 5.69 -14.78
N ALA A 298 -14.75 6.06 -15.92
CA ALA A 298 -14.65 5.19 -17.10
C ALA A 298 -13.92 3.87 -16.77
N VAL A 299 -12.88 3.92 -15.94
CA VAL A 299 -12.17 2.71 -15.51
C VAL A 299 -13.06 1.85 -14.61
N ALA A 300 -13.79 2.46 -13.66
CA ALA A 300 -14.70 1.72 -12.79
C ALA A 300 -15.81 1.01 -13.60
N GLU A 301 -16.39 1.70 -14.57
CA GLU A 301 -17.41 1.11 -15.46
C GLU A 301 -16.82 -0.01 -16.35
N SER A 302 -15.63 0.18 -16.91
CA SER A 302 -14.94 -0.87 -17.68
C SER A 302 -14.69 -2.15 -16.90
N ILE A 303 -14.37 -2.03 -15.60
CA ILE A 303 -14.22 -3.20 -14.71
C ILE A 303 -15.56 -3.90 -14.53
N LYS A 304 -16.66 -3.16 -14.32
CA LYS A 304 -18.02 -3.73 -14.24
C LYS A 304 -18.43 -4.43 -15.52
N ASP A 305 -18.15 -3.82 -16.70
CA ASP A 305 -18.39 -4.44 -18.00
C ASP A 305 -17.63 -5.77 -18.16
N THR A 306 -16.39 -5.80 -17.69
CA THR A 306 -15.57 -7.01 -17.73
C THR A 306 -16.15 -8.11 -16.85
N ILE A 307 -16.65 -7.76 -15.65
CA ILE A 307 -17.31 -8.69 -14.74
C ILE A 307 -18.61 -9.21 -15.37
N ASP A 308 -19.46 -8.34 -15.94
CA ASP A 308 -20.71 -8.75 -16.59
C ASP A 308 -20.45 -9.70 -17.76
N GLY A 309 -19.49 -9.37 -18.63
CA GLY A 309 -19.11 -10.25 -19.73
C GLY A 309 -18.62 -11.63 -19.26
N TRP A 310 -17.91 -11.68 -18.13
CA TRP A 310 -17.47 -12.94 -17.55
C TRP A 310 -18.63 -13.74 -16.95
N ILE A 311 -19.55 -13.08 -16.22
CA ILE A 311 -20.76 -13.69 -15.65
C ILE A 311 -21.58 -14.33 -16.76
N ASP A 312 -21.82 -13.59 -17.85
CA ASP A 312 -22.61 -14.07 -19.00
C ASP A 312 -21.95 -15.26 -19.69
N ALA A 313 -20.63 -15.17 -19.93
CA ALA A 313 -19.87 -16.22 -20.60
C ALA A 313 -19.81 -17.53 -19.79
N HIS A 314 -19.87 -17.47 -18.46
CA HIS A 314 -19.76 -18.63 -17.57
C HIS A 314 -21.09 -19.07 -16.96
N GLY A 315 -22.20 -18.38 -17.27
CA GLY A 315 -23.53 -18.70 -16.74
C GLY A 315 -23.62 -18.59 -15.22
N VAL A 316 -22.89 -17.64 -14.62
CA VAL A 316 -22.86 -17.45 -13.16
C VAL A 316 -24.13 -16.76 -12.71
N ASP A 317 -24.80 -17.32 -11.70
CA ASP A 317 -25.94 -16.67 -11.07
C ASP A 317 -25.45 -15.53 -10.15
N ALA A 318 -25.75 -14.30 -10.55
CA ALA A 318 -25.40 -13.09 -9.81
C ALA A 318 -26.58 -12.11 -9.78
N PRO A 319 -26.85 -11.43 -8.65
CA PRO A 319 -27.97 -10.50 -8.56
C PRO A 319 -27.81 -9.37 -9.58
N PRO A 320 -28.93 -8.85 -10.13
CA PRO A 320 -28.89 -7.67 -10.98
C PRO A 320 -28.43 -6.47 -10.17
N GLU A 321 -27.81 -5.52 -10.82
CA GLU A 321 -27.42 -4.25 -10.22
C GLU A 321 -27.73 -3.09 -11.14
N ASP A 322 -28.45 -2.10 -10.61
CA ASP A 322 -28.73 -0.87 -11.34
C ASP A 322 -27.47 0.01 -11.33
N ARG A 323 -26.86 0.19 -12.48
CA ARG A 323 -25.76 1.12 -12.65
C ARG A 323 -26.28 2.54 -12.59
N ARG A 324 -25.84 3.28 -11.59
CA ARG A 324 -26.16 4.71 -11.51
C ARG A 324 -25.15 5.50 -12.33
N PRO A 325 -25.58 6.53 -13.08
CA PRO A 325 -24.64 7.44 -13.71
C PRO A 325 -23.82 8.16 -12.63
N PRO A 326 -22.58 8.56 -12.91
CA PRO A 326 -21.82 9.42 -12.02
C PRO A 326 -22.60 10.68 -11.64
N VAL A 327 -22.45 11.12 -10.40
CA VAL A 327 -23.11 12.32 -9.86
C VAL A 327 -22.60 13.61 -10.55
#